data_6f05ed392708c52ef7de1142a9fdfdc3
#
_entry.id   6f05ed392708c52ef7de1142a9fdfdc3
#
_cell.length_a   1.000
_cell.length_b   1.000
_cell.length_c   1.000
_cell.angle_alpha   90.00
_cell.angle_beta   90.00
_cell.angle_gamma   90.00
#
_symmetry.space_group_name_H-M   'P 1'
#
loop_
_entity.id
_entity.type
_entity.pdbx_description
1 polymer ?
#
loop_
_entity_poly.entity_id
_entity_poly.type
_entity_poly.pdbx_seq_one_letter_code
_entity_poly.pdbx_strand_id
1 'polypeptide(L)'
;MAKLRKASKKFTKCTIHPNVRLGRNVLIEEYVIIGVPPRGKKPGELSTTIGDNAVIRSGTIIYAGNRIGNNFQTGHNVMVREENAIGDNVSIGTLSVVEHHVTIGSNVRIHTGAFVPETSILEDGCWLGPHAVITNALYPLSPKAKKDLKGAIVKKDAKVGANATLLPGVTIGERSLVGAGAVVTKNVPPNKVVAGNPAKIINDVSSLPYETVR
;
A
#
# COMPACT_ATOMS: atom_id res chain seq x y z
N MET A 1 5.93 -30.63 34.26
CA MET A 1 6.67 -30.61 32.99
C MET A 1 5.70 -30.60 31.82
N ALA A 2 5.37 -29.46 31.26
CA ALA A 2 4.48 -29.35 30.11
C ALA A 2 5.27 -29.58 28.82
N LYS A 3 4.93 -30.66 28.10
CA LYS A 3 5.48 -30.97 26.80
C LYS A 3 4.99 -29.89 25.78
N LEU A 4 5.88 -29.03 25.35
CA LEU A 4 5.65 -28.18 24.16
C LEU A 4 5.37 -29.11 22.97
N ARG A 5 4.13 -29.11 22.49
CA ARG A 5 3.78 -29.72 21.20
C ARG A 5 4.50 -28.95 20.09
N LYS A 6 5.44 -29.61 19.41
CA LYS A 6 5.96 -29.14 18.13
C LYS A 6 4.77 -28.96 17.19
N ALA A 7 4.44 -27.69 16.88
CA ALA A 7 3.49 -27.40 15.81
C ALA A 7 4.07 -27.96 14.50
N SER A 8 3.44 -28.98 13.95
CA SER A 8 3.77 -29.50 12.63
C SER A 8 3.51 -28.37 11.63
N LYS A 9 4.55 -27.92 10.91
CA LYS A 9 4.39 -27.07 9.72
C LYS A 9 3.63 -27.86 8.66
N LYS A 10 2.30 -27.86 8.71
CA LYS A 10 1.46 -28.18 7.57
C LYS A 10 1.40 -26.93 6.70
N PHE A 11 2.21 -26.87 5.65
CA PHE A 11 1.97 -25.97 4.52
C PHE A 11 0.69 -26.44 3.81
N THR A 12 -0.44 -26.04 4.32
CA THR A 12 -1.73 -26.44 3.80
C THR A 12 -2.30 -25.26 3.01
N LYS A 13 -2.29 -25.42 1.68
CA LYS A 13 -3.07 -24.62 0.72
C LYS A 13 -2.55 -23.21 0.40
N CYS A 14 -1.26 -22.93 0.40
CA CYS A 14 -0.71 -21.76 -0.28
C CYS A 14 -0.13 -22.15 -1.66
N THR A 15 -0.14 -21.22 -2.58
CA THR A 15 0.45 -21.38 -3.92
C THR A 15 1.57 -20.39 -4.11
N ILE A 16 2.78 -20.89 -4.41
CA ILE A 16 3.93 -20.07 -4.76
C ILE A 16 4.30 -20.41 -6.22
N HIS A 17 4.15 -19.43 -7.08
CA HIS A 17 4.47 -19.59 -8.51
C HIS A 17 5.98 -19.62 -8.74
N PRO A 18 6.44 -20.13 -9.91
CA PRO A 18 7.85 -20.10 -10.27
C PRO A 18 8.44 -18.69 -10.27
N ASN A 19 9.76 -18.59 -10.06
CA ASN A 19 10.52 -17.34 -10.02
C ASN A 19 10.13 -16.38 -8.88
N VAL A 20 9.58 -16.94 -7.78
CA VAL A 20 9.40 -16.24 -6.51
C VAL A 20 10.58 -16.53 -5.60
N ARG A 21 11.21 -15.49 -5.06
CA ARG A 21 12.31 -15.56 -4.09
C ARG A 21 11.86 -14.97 -2.77
N LEU A 22 11.96 -15.76 -1.72
CA LEU A 22 11.63 -15.38 -0.36
C LEU A 22 12.91 -15.26 0.47
N GLY A 23 12.97 -14.22 1.29
CA GLY A 23 14.01 -14.04 2.28
C GLY A 23 13.91 -15.04 3.44
N ARG A 24 14.66 -14.79 4.50
CA ARG A 24 14.68 -15.60 5.71
C ARG A 24 13.47 -15.28 6.61
N ASN A 25 13.04 -16.26 7.41
CA ASN A 25 11.98 -16.08 8.42
C ASN A 25 10.65 -15.58 7.87
N VAL A 26 10.32 -15.87 6.61
CA VAL A 26 9.03 -15.49 6.01
C VAL A 26 7.95 -16.43 6.54
N LEU A 27 6.89 -15.84 7.11
CA LEU A 27 5.69 -16.55 7.57
C LEU A 27 4.57 -16.35 6.54
N ILE A 28 4.06 -17.47 6.02
CA ILE A 28 2.97 -17.49 5.04
C ILE A 28 1.82 -18.30 5.63
N GLU A 29 0.67 -17.66 5.76
CA GLU A 29 -0.54 -18.32 6.25
C GLU A 29 -1.28 -19.05 5.12
N GLU A 30 -2.37 -19.75 5.45
CA GLU A 30 -3.16 -20.53 4.50
C GLU A 30 -3.82 -19.66 3.42
N TYR A 31 -4.05 -20.23 2.25
CA TYR A 31 -4.71 -19.61 1.09
C TYR A 31 -3.99 -18.38 0.50
N VAL A 32 -2.72 -18.19 0.84
CA VAL A 32 -1.88 -17.17 0.21
C VAL A 32 -1.46 -17.64 -1.19
N ILE A 33 -1.47 -16.72 -2.15
CA ILE A 33 -0.98 -16.96 -3.52
C ILE A 33 0.08 -15.91 -3.84
N ILE A 34 1.30 -16.33 -4.19
CA ILE A 34 2.42 -15.44 -4.51
C ILE A 34 2.94 -15.72 -5.91
N GLY A 35 3.18 -14.66 -6.69
CA GLY A 35 3.74 -14.72 -8.04
C GLY A 35 2.69 -14.99 -9.11
N VAL A 36 1.42 -14.61 -8.88
CA VAL A 36 0.37 -14.74 -9.89
C VAL A 36 0.76 -14.02 -11.16
N PRO A 37 0.80 -14.70 -12.33
CA PRO A 37 1.14 -14.03 -13.57
C PRO A 37 0.06 -13.00 -13.92
N PRO A 38 0.44 -11.76 -14.30
CA PRO A 38 -0.52 -10.80 -14.81
C PRO A 38 -1.03 -11.20 -16.19
N ARG A 39 -2.08 -10.55 -16.64
CA ARG A 39 -2.72 -10.85 -17.92
C ARG A 39 -1.70 -10.81 -19.07
N GLY A 40 -1.64 -11.88 -19.86
CA GLY A 40 -0.74 -12.02 -21.00
C GLY A 40 0.66 -12.53 -20.66
N LYS A 41 0.94 -12.80 -19.38
CA LYS A 41 2.20 -13.37 -18.91
C LYS A 41 2.07 -14.83 -18.51
N LYS A 42 3.16 -15.59 -18.61
CA LYS A 42 3.23 -16.98 -18.15
C LYS A 42 3.75 -17.04 -16.70
N PRO A 43 3.41 -18.11 -15.94
CA PRO A 43 3.98 -18.33 -14.63
C PRO A 43 5.51 -18.32 -14.65
N GLY A 44 6.15 -17.51 -13.79
CA GLY A 44 7.61 -17.40 -13.71
C GLY A 44 8.27 -16.46 -14.73
N GLU A 45 7.52 -15.82 -15.61
CA GLU A 45 8.07 -14.86 -16.58
C GLU A 45 8.59 -13.59 -15.88
N LEU A 46 7.87 -13.12 -14.85
CA LEU A 46 8.30 -12.01 -14.01
C LEU A 46 8.82 -12.51 -12.67
N SER A 47 9.98 -11.99 -12.25
CA SER A 47 10.58 -12.33 -10.95
C SER A 47 9.88 -11.55 -9.83
N THR A 48 9.54 -12.25 -8.75
CA THR A 48 9.01 -11.63 -7.52
C THR A 48 9.99 -11.85 -6.38
N THR A 49 10.31 -10.80 -5.64
CA THR A 49 11.19 -10.89 -4.47
C THR A 49 10.49 -10.34 -3.23
N ILE A 50 10.62 -11.05 -2.11
CA ILE A 50 10.13 -10.64 -0.80
C ILE A 50 11.27 -10.79 0.19
N GLY A 51 11.60 -9.74 0.92
CA GLY A 51 12.70 -9.67 1.87
C GLY A 51 12.50 -10.54 3.12
N ASP A 52 13.42 -10.38 4.06
CA ASP A 52 13.46 -11.14 5.32
C ASP A 52 12.30 -10.74 6.26
N ASN A 53 11.88 -11.67 7.13
CA ASN A 53 10.90 -11.49 8.20
C ASN A 53 9.51 -11.03 7.74
N ALA A 54 9.11 -11.33 6.51
CA ALA A 54 7.77 -10.99 6.04
C ALA A 54 6.70 -11.86 6.71
N VAL A 55 5.53 -11.25 6.97
CA VAL A 55 4.34 -11.94 7.50
C VAL A 55 3.19 -11.72 6.53
N ILE A 56 2.78 -12.79 5.84
CA ILE A 56 1.74 -12.74 4.80
C ILE A 56 0.54 -13.53 5.29
N ARG A 57 -0.53 -12.81 5.60
CA ARG A 57 -1.76 -13.35 6.18
C ARG A 57 -2.67 -14.01 5.16
N SER A 58 -3.54 -14.88 5.67
CA SER A 58 -4.45 -15.71 4.89
C SER A 58 -5.24 -14.92 3.84
N GLY A 59 -5.40 -15.55 2.66
CA GLY A 59 -6.16 -15.01 1.54
C GLY A 59 -5.45 -13.90 0.76
N THR A 60 -4.23 -13.52 1.14
CA THR A 60 -3.45 -12.51 0.43
C THR A 60 -3.00 -13.03 -0.94
N ILE A 61 -3.13 -12.19 -1.96
CA ILE A 61 -2.69 -12.46 -3.33
C ILE A 61 -1.63 -11.43 -3.72
N ILE A 62 -0.45 -11.91 -4.07
CA ILE A 62 0.67 -11.08 -4.57
C ILE A 62 0.97 -11.52 -6.00
N TYR A 63 0.81 -10.59 -6.94
CA TYR A 63 1.14 -10.83 -8.35
C TYR A 63 2.64 -10.85 -8.60
N ALA A 64 3.04 -11.32 -9.77
CA ALA A 64 4.43 -11.39 -10.18
C ALA A 64 5.02 -10.01 -10.51
N GLY A 65 6.35 -9.88 -10.47
CA GLY A 65 7.05 -8.62 -10.77
C GLY A 65 7.28 -7.72 -9.58
N ASN A 66 6.75 -8.04 -8.40
CA ASN A 66 6.90 -7.22 -7.20
C ASN A 66 8.31 -7.33 -6.59
N ARG A 67 8.87 -6.20 -6.17
CA ARG A 67 10.06 -6.11 -5.30
C ARG A 67 9.62 -5.58 -3.95
N ILE A 68 9.67 -6.44 -2.94
CA ILE A 68 9.20 -6.15 -1.58
C ILE A 68 10.37 -6.28 -0.62
N GLY A 69 10.60 -5.26 0.20
CA GLY A 69 11.66 -5.18 1.18
C GLY A 69 11.44 -6.06 2.42
N ASN A 70 12.23 -5.83 3.45
CA ASN A 70 12.22 -6.60 4.69
C ASN A 70 11.06 -6.18 5.62
N ASN A 71 10.69 -7.08 6.55
CA ASN A 71 9.66 -6.85 7.57
C ASN A 71 8.29 -6.45 6.97
N PHE A 72 8.00 -6.89 5.76
CA PHE A 72 6.72 -6.67 5.11
C PHE A 72 5.58 -7.41 5.81
N GLN A 73 4.46 -6.74 6.04
CA GLN A 73 3.31 -7.35 6.70
C GLN A 73 2.01 -7.10 5.94
N THR A 74 1.18 -8.12 5.82
CA THR A 74 -0.18 -7.96 5.32
C THR A 74 -1.20 -8.27 6.41
N GLY A 75 -2.37 -7.64 6.32
CA GLY A 75 -3.60 -8.16 6.90
C GLY A 75 -4.15 -9.31 6.05
N HIS A 76 -5.37 -9.76 6.35
CA HIS A 76 -6.03 -10.81 5.58
C HIS A 76 -6.62 -10.28 4.26
N ASN A 77 -6.66 -11.13 3.23
CA ASN A 77 -7.29 -10.82 1.94
C ASN A 77 -6.75 -9.53 1.29
N VAL A 78 -5.46 -9.28 1.40
CA VAL A 78 -4.80 -8.17 0.71
C VAL A 78 -4.52 -8.55 -0.73
N MET A 79 -4.68 -7.61 -1.65
CA MET A 79 -4.26 -7.77 -3.04
C MET A 79 -3.13 -6.81 -3.37
N VAL A 80 -1.99 -7.35 -3.81
CA VAL A 80 -0.87 -6.58 -4.36
C VAL A 80 -0.70 -7.00 -5.81
N ARG A 81 -1.06 -6.08 -6.72
CA ARG A 81 -0.93 -6.30 -8.16
C ARG A 81 0.54 -6.33 -8.58
N GLU A 82 0.79 -6.41 -9.85
CA GLU A 82 2.12 -6.65 -10.43
C GLU A 82 3.05 -5.43 -10.40
N GLU A 83 4.35 -5.70 -10.48
CA GLU A 83 5.42 -4.75 -10.78
C GLU A 83 5.52 -3.52 -9.85
N ASN A 84 5.20 -3.70 -8.58
CA ASN A 84 5.39 -2.67 -7.57
C ASN A 84 6.79 -2.72 -6.96
N ALA A 85 7.25 -1.55 -6.49
CA ALA A 85 8.43 -1.40 -5.64
C ALA A 85 7.98 -1.00 -4.22
N ILE A 86 8.22 -1.88 -3.24
CA ILE A 86 7.79 -1.70 -1.85
C ILE A 86 9.03 -1.78 -0.95
N GLY A 87 9.25 -0.74 -0.15
CA GLY A 87 10.39 -0.63 0.77
C GLY A 87 10.27 -1.52 2.01
N ASP A 88 11.15 -1.26 2.98
CA ASP A 88 11.21 -2.01 4.24
C ASP A 88 10.14 -1.53 5.24
N ASN A 89 9.76 -2.42 6.18
CA ASN A 89 8.83 -2.12 7.28
C ASN A 89 7.46 -1.61 6.79
N VAL A 90 6.98 -2.08 5.66
CA VAL A 90 5.67 -1.71 5.11
C VAL A 90 4.60 -2.65 5.64
N SER A 91 3.46 -2.09 6.07
CA SER A 91 2.29 -2.87 6.44
C SER A 91 1.07 -2.49 5.62
N ILE A 92 0.36 -3.48 5.09
CA ILE A 92 -0.86 -3.31 4.30
C ILE A 92 -2.03 -4.00 5.03
N GLY A 93 -3.02 -3.22 5.42
CA GLY A 93 -4.17 -3.67 6.20
C GLY A 93 -5.13 -4.58 5.43
N THR A 94 -5.94 -5.32 6.16
CA THR A 94 -6.95 -6.27 5.65
C THR A 94 -7.80 -5.66 4.54
N LEU A 95 -8.11 -6.43 3.49
CA LEU A 95 -8.94 -6.05 2.35
C LEU A 95 -8.44 -4.83 1.55
N SER A 96 -7.20 -4.41 1.75
CA SER A 96 -6.62 -3.33 0.94
C SER A 96 -6.16 -3.86 -0.42
N VAL A 97 -6.20 -2.96 -1.40
CA VAL A 97 -5.74 -3.24 -2.76
C VAL A 97 -4.64 -2.24 -3.14
N VAL A 98 -3.51 -2.76 -3.59
CA VAL A 98 -2.44 -2.00 -4.24
C VAL A 98 -2.39 -2.46 -5.69
N GLU A 99 -2.71 -1.55 -6.61
CA GLU A 99 -2.66 -1.82 -8.05
C GLU A 99 -1.21 -1.89 -8.54
N HIS A 100 -1.02 -2.03 -9.85
CA HIS A 100 0.31 -2.23 -10.43
C HIS A 100 1.12 -0.92 -10.58
N HIS A 101 2.44 -1.05 -10.73
CA HIS A 101 3.37 0.07 -10.94
C HIS A 101 3.27 1.16 -9.84
N VAL A 102 2.99 0.76 -8.62
CA VAL A 102 2.99 1.63 -7.44
C VAL A 102 4.38 1.60 -6.80
N THR A 103 4.83 2.76 -6.34
CA THR A 103 6.05 2.89 -5.52
C THR A 103 5.65 3.19 -4.08
N ILE A 104 6.11 2.36 -3.15
CA ILE A 104 5.89 2.53 -1.71
C ILE A 104 7.25 2.56 -1.03
N GLY A 105 7.56 3.65 -0.36
CA GLY A 105 8.77 3.83 0.44
C GLY A 105 8.79 2.94 1.68
N SER A 106 9.77 3.17 2.53
CA SER A 106 9.92 2.42 3.79
C SER A 106 9.06 3.01 4.91
N ASN A 107 8.75 2.18 5.93
CA ASN A 107 7.97 2.57 7.12
C ASN A 107 6.54 3.07 6.78
N VAL A 108 5.99 2.68 5.66
CA VAL A 108 4.65 3.06 5.22
C VAL A 108 3.61 2.15 5.86
N ARG A 109 2.53 2.77 6.35
CA ARG A 109 1.38 2.04 6.89
C ARG A 109 0.11 2.34 6.10
N ILE A 110 -0.45 1.31 5.48
CA ILE A 110 -1.73 1.34 4.79
C ILE A 110 -2.74 0.57 5.65
N HIS A 111 -3.81 1.22 6.07
CA HIS A 111 -4.84 0.59 6.90
C HIS A 111 -5.87 -0.17 6.07
N THR A 112 -6.72 -0.90 6.80
CA THR A 112 -7.81 -1.76 6.27
C THR A 112 -8.64 -1.07 5.20
N GLY A 113 -8.92 -1.79 4.10
CA GLY A 113 -9.83 -1.36 3.05
C GLY A 113 -9.34 -0.19 2.19
N ALA A 114 -8.07 0.21 2.31
CA ALA A 114 -7.54 1.28 1.48
C ALA A 114 -7.34 0.82 0.02
N PHE A 115 -7.51 1.76 -0.92
CA PHE A 115 -7.27 1.53 -2.34
C PHE A 115 -6.17 2.45 -2.87
N VAL A 116 -5.12 1.85 -3.42
CA VAL A 116 -3.97 2.54 -4.00
C VAL A 116 -3.87 2.16 -5.48
N PRO A 117 -4.29 3.05 -6.42
CA PRO A 117 -4.30 2.76 -7.85
C PRO A 117 -2.89 2.84 -8.44
N GLU A 118 -2.78 2.35 -9.67
CA GLU A 118 -1.55 2.40 -10.46
C GLU A 118 -0.94 3.81 -10.53
N THR A 119 0.37 3.87 -10.67
CA THR A 119 1.19 5.09 -10.76
C THR A 119 1.21 5.96 -9.48
N SER A 120 0.62 5.49 -8.38
CA SER A 120 0.72 6.19 -7.10
C SER A 120 2.11 6.08 -6.49
N ILE A 121 2.51 7.13 -5.77
CA ILE A 121 3.76 7.16 -5.01
C ILE A 121 3.45 7.48 -3.56
N LEU A 122 3.83 6.56 -2.67
CA LEU A 122 3.76 6.73 -1.22
C LEU A 122 5.20 6.81 -0.71
N GLU A 123 5.65 7.99 -0.31
CA GLU A 123 7.02 8.18 0.22
C GLU A 123 7.14 7.65 1.65
N ASP A 124 8.38 7.60 2.16
CA ASP A 124 8.70 7.03 3.47
C ASP A 124 7.83 7.60 4.60
N GLY A 125 7.46 6.74 5.54
CA GLY A 125 6.71 7.12 6.73
C GLY A 125 5.25 7.52 6.51
N CYS A 126 4.73 7.45 5.28
CA CYS A 126 3.33 7.78 5.00
C CYS A 126 2.36 6.89 5.78
N TRP A 127 1.22 7.47 6.09
CA TRP A 127 0.13 6.76 6.75
C TRP A 127 -1.18 6.96 5.99
N LEU A 128 -1.80 5.86 5.54
CA LEU A 128 -3.10 5.85 4.89
C LEU A 128 -4.12 5.23 5.84
N GLY A 129 -5.12 6.01 6.23
CA GLY A 129 -6.19 5.59 7.13
C GLY A 129 -7.11 4.54 6.54
N PRO A 130 -7.95 3.90 7.38
CA PRO A 130 -8.92 2.91 6.92
C PRO A 130 -9.82 3.48 5.81
N HIS A 131 -10.03 2.67 4.77
CA HIS A 131 -10.87 3.05 3.63
C HIS A 131 -10.47 4.35 2.93
N ALA A 132 -9.22 4.80 3.07
CA ALA A 132 -8.71 5.89 2.23
C ALA A 132 -8.63 5.42 0.77
N VAL A 133 -9.13 6.26 -0.14
CA VAL A 133 -9.17 5.96 -1.57
C VAL A 133 -8.36 6.96 -2.35
N ILE A 134 -7.36 6.49 -3.06
CA ILE A 134 -6.67 7.27 -4.09
C ILE A 134 -7.33 6.96 -5.42
N THR A 135 -7.55 7.95 -6.27
CA THR A 135 -8.06 7.79 -7.63
C THR A 135 -7.02 8.21 -8.65
N ASN A 136 -7.09 7.67 -9.88
CA ASN A 136 -6.09 7.96 -10.92
C ASN A 136 -6.69 8.36 -12.27
N ALA A 137 -8.01 8.25 -12.45
CA ALA A 137 -8.70 8.63 -13.68
C ALA A 137 -9.61 9.84 -13.44
N LEU A 138 -9.23 11.01 -13.96
CA LEU A 138 -10.02 12.22 -13.80
C LEU A 138 -11.34 12.16 -14.61
N TYR A 139 -11.26 11.60 -15.80
CA TYR A 139 -12.42 11.43 -16.70
C TYR A 139 -12.49 9.97 -17.18
N PRO A 140 -13.04 9.04 -16.40
CA PRO A 140 -13.17 7.64 -16.79
C PRO A 140 -13.91 7.50 -18.13
N LEU A 141 -13.46 6.54 -18.95
CA LEU A 141 -14.01 6.26 -20.29
C LEU A 141 -13.83 7.37 -21.34
N SER A 142 -13.18 8.48 -21.03
CA SER A 142 -12.80 9.45 -22.07
C SER A 142 -11.78 8.84 -23.05
N PRO A 143 -11.68 9.36 -24.28
CA PRO A 143 -10.77 8.81 -25.30
C PRO A 143 -9.29 8.73 -24.87
N LYS A 144 -8.89 9.60 -23.95
CA LYS A 144 -7.52 9.66 -23.41
C LYS A 144 -7.36 9.09 -22.00
N ALA A 145 -8.43 8.58 -21.39
CA ALA A 145 -8.45 8.15 -19.99
C ALA A 145 -7.25 7.27 -19.61
N LYS A 146 -6.92 6.27 -20.43
CA LYS A 146 -5.78 5.36 -20.17
C LYS A 146 -4.40 6.02 -20.29
N LYS A 147 -4.26 7.06 -21.10
CA LYS A 147 -2.99 7.79 -21.27
C LYS A 147 -2.77 8.81 -20.15
N ASP A 148 -3.86 9.32 -19.60
CA ASP A 148 -3.86 10.42 -18.64
C ASP A 148 -4.00 9.91 -17.18
N LEU A 149 -3.90 8.58 -16.97
CA LEU A 149 -3.92 8.00 -15.62
C LEU A 149 -2.78 8.56 -14.77
N LYS A 150 -3.13 9.09 -13.61
CA LYS A 150 -2.17 9.70 -12.70
C LYS A 150 -2.57 9.48 -11.25
N GLY A 151 -1.86 8.58 -10.56
CA GLY A 151 -2.01 8.36 -9.13
C GLY A 151 -1.61 9.59 -8.32
N ALA A 152 -1.96 9.61 -7.04
CA ALA A 152 -1.51 10.66 -6.15
C ALA A 152 -0.08 10.42 -5.66
N ILE A 153 0.58 11.50 -5.25
CA ILE A 153 1.86 11.46 -4.54
C ILE A 153 1.61 11.83 -3.09
N VAL A 154 1.86 10.91 -2.18
CA VAL A 154 1.82 11.15 -0.74
C VAL A 154 3.26 11.27 -0.26
N LYS A 155 3.66 12.49 0.08
CA LYS A 155 5.03 12.84 0.45
C LYS A 155 5.38 12.30 1.83
N LYS A 156 6.68 12.30 2.14
CA LYS A 156 7.26 11.77 3.38
C LYS A 156 6.47 12.19 4.63
N ASP A 157 6.20 11.23 5.51
CA ASP A 157 5.50 11.40 6.78
C ASP A 157 4.09 12.02 6.70
N ALA A 158 3.53 12.19 5.50
CA ALA A 158 2.16 12.68 5.34
C ALA A 158 1.14 11.63 5.79
N LYS A 159 0.01 12.10 6.31
CA LYS A 159 -1.06 11.26 6.83
C LYS A 159 -2.37 11.56 6.12
N VAL A 160 -3.05 10.50 5.70
CA VAL A 160 -4.35 10.57 5.05
C VAL A 160 -5.39 9.92 5.96
N GLY A 161 -6.36 10.70 6.43
CA GLY A 161 -7.39 10.24 7.36
C GLY A 161 -8.32 9.18 6.77
N ALA A 162 -9.05 8.51 7.66
CA ALA A 162 -10.02 7.48 7.27
C ALA A 162 -11.08 8.01 6.30
N ASN A 163 -11.47 7.19 5.31
CA ASN A 163 -12.47 7.55 4.28
C ASN A 163 -12.14 8.81 3.46
N ALA A 164 -10.91 9.31 3.49
CA ALA A 164 -10.52 10.42 2.63
C ALA A 164 -10.36 9.95 1.19
N THR A 165 -10.70 10.82 0.25
CA THR A 165 -10.54 10.59 -1.19
C THR A 165 -9.52 11.56 -1.77
N LEU A 166 -8.49 11.04 -2.44
CA LEU A 166 -7.51 11.84 -3.16
C LEU A 166 -7.82 11.78 -4.66
N LEU A 167 -8.04 12.94 -5.29
CA LEU A 167 -8.30 13.00 -6.73
C LEU A 167 -7.01 12.75 -7.55
N PRO A 168 -7.15 12.40 -8.83
CA PRO A 168 -6.03 12.04 -9.69
C PRO A 168 -4.95 13.10 -9.74
N GLY A 169 -3.70 12.69 -9.56
CA GLY A 169 -2.52 13.54 -9.69
C GLY A 169 -2.28 14.55 -8.58
N VAL A 170 -3.05 14.55 -7.49
CA VAL A 170 -2.80 15.44 -6.36
C VAL A 170 -1.53 15.03 -5.61
N THR A 171 -0.85 16.01 -5.05
CA THR A 171 0.29 15.81 -4.15
C THR A 171 -0.10 16.22 -2.74
N ILE A 172 0.07 15.32 -1.78
CA ILE A 172 -0.03 15.62 -0.35
C ILE A 172 1.39 15.95 0.14
N GLY A 173 1.58 17.18 0.58
CA GLY A 173 2.89 17.69 1.00
C GLY A 173 3.44 16.96 2.22
N GLU A 174 4.75 17.05 2.38
CA GLU A 174 5.49 16.42 3.48
C GLU A 174 4.90 16.78 4.84
N ARG A 175 4.75 15.79 5.72
CA ARG A 175 4.18 15.92 7.08
C ARG A 175 2.77 16.50 7.16
N SER A 176 2.07 16.68 6.04
CA SER A 176 0.70 17.18 6.04
C SER A 176 -0.29 16.14 6.56
N LEU A 177 -1.43 16.61 7.02
CA LEU A 177 -2.54 15.80 7.48
C LEU A 177 -3.80 16.09 6.66
N VAL A 178 -4.33 15.06 6.03
CA VAL A 178 -5.66 15.08 5.42
C VAL A 178 -6.65 14.54 6.45
N GLY A 179 -7.64 15.34 6.82
CA GLY A 179 -8.69 14.95 7.77
C GLY A 179 -9.55 13.78 7.25
N ALA A 180 -10.14 13.03 8.17
CA ALA A 180 -11.04 11.94 7.81
C ALA A 180 -12.23 12.44 6.98
N GLY A 181 -12.65 11.66 5.97
CA GLY A 181 -13.75 11.99 5.07
C GLY A 181 -13.49 13.16 4.11
N ALA A 182 -12.27 13.70 4.07
CA ALA A 182 -11.95 14.81 3.18
C ALA A 182 -11.85 14.37 1.70
N VAL A 183 -12.27 15.25 0.78
CA VAL A 183 -12.07 15.07 -0.65
C VAL A 183 -11.03 16.06 -1.15
N VAL A 184 -9.80 15.57 -1.38
CA VAL A 184 -8.67 16.40 -1.79
C VAL A 184 -8.69 16.57 -3.30
N THR A 185 -8.98 17.77 -3.76
CA THR A 185 -9.12 18.13 -5.18
C THR A 185 -7.92 18.93 -5.73
N LYS A 186 -7.01 19.37 -4.85
CA LYS A 186 -5.82 20.18 -5.18
C LYS A 186 -4.64 19.75 -4.33
N ASN A 187 -3.43 20.08 -4.75
CA ASN A 187 -2.23 19.82 -3.98
C ASN A 187 -2.31 20.43 -2.58
N VAL A 188 -1.83 19.70 -1.59
CA VAL A 188 -1.72 20.14 -0.20
C VAL A 188 -0.27 20.55 0.05
N PRO A 189 -0.01 21.81 0.48
CA PRO A 189 1.35 22.24 0.83
C PRO A 189 1.91 21.44 2.03
N PRO A 190 3.24 21.39 2.19
CA PRO A 190 3.85 20.74 3.36
C PRO A 190 3.36 21.34 4.69
N ASN A 191 3.32 20.49 5.73
CA ASN A 191 2.96 20.85 7.11
C ASN A 191 1.56 21.45 7.29
N LYS A 192 0.64 21.25 6.35
CA LYS A 192 -0.74 21.75 6.45
C LYS A 192 -1.72 20.67 6.85
N VAL A 193 -2.76 21.09 7.55
CA VAL A 193 -3.94 20.28 7.85
C VAL A 193 -5.06 20.71 6.91
N VAL A 194 -5.61 19.74 6.18
CA VAL A 194 -6.74 19.97 5.27
C VAL A 194 -7.92 19.09 5.64
N ALA A 195 -9.14 19.60 5.53
CA ALA A 195 -10.36 18.84 5.78
C ALA A 195 -11.53 19.37 4.93
N GLY A 196 -12.59 18.57 4.86
CA GLY A 196 -13.85 18.90 4.18
C GLY A 196 -13.94 18.40 2.74
N ASN A 197 -15.07 18.69 2.08
CA ASN A 197 -15.36 18.37 0.69
C ASN A 197 -15.89 19.63 -0.03
N PRO A 198 -15.11 20.25 -0.95
CA PRO A 198 -13.70 19.95 -1.20
C PRO A 198 -12.79 20.34 0.00
N ALA A 199 -11.67 19.63 0.14
CA ALA A 199 -10.74 19.85 1.24
C ALA A 199 -10.11 21.27 1.14
N LYS A 200 -10.07 21.96 2.30
CA LYS A 200 -9.45 23.29 2.47
C LYS A 200 -8.44 23.24 3.59
N ILE A 201 -7.43 24.09 3.55
CA ILE A 201 -6.49 24.27 4.66
C ILE A 201 -7.26 24.83 5.85
N ILE A 202 -7.17 24.14 6.99
CA ILE A 202 -7.84 24.54 8.24
C ILE A 202 -6.85 24.84 9.35
N ASN A 203 -5.61 24.33 9.26
CA ASN A 203 -4.61 24.52 10.30
C ASN A 203 -3.19 24.20 9.80
N ASP A 204 -2.21 24.40 10.66
CA ASP A 204 -0.84 23.91 10.53
C ASP A 204 -0.64 22.68 11.42
N VAL A 205 0.17 21.71 10.94
CA VAL A 205 0.48 20.50 11.71
C VAL A 205 1.18 20.81 13.03
N SER A 206 1.93 21.92 13.10
CA SER A 206 2.60 22.38 14.33
C SER A 206 1.64 22.70 15.49
N SER A 207 0.36 22.92 15.20
CA SER A 207 -0.67 23.12 16.23
C SER A 207 -1.26 21.82 16.79
N LEU A 208 -0.90 20.68 16.21
CA LEU A 208 -1.39 19.37 16.61
C LEU A 208 -0.43 18.69 17.58
N PRO A 209 -0.90 17.74 18.39
CA PRO A 209 -0.08 17.05 19.41
C PRO A 209 0.85 15.98 18.77
N TYR A 210 1.41 16.27 17.59
CA TYR A 210 2.49 15.47 17.06
C TYR A 210 3.80 16.00 17.64
N GLU A 211 4.56 15.14 18.30
CA GLU A 211 5.91 15.48 18.71
C GLU A 211 6.71 15.89 17.47
N THR A 212 7.34 17.04 17.54
CA THR A 212 8.36 17.43 16.56
C THR A 212 9.48 16.41 16.70
N VAL A 213 9.55 15.49 15.74
CA VAL A 213 10.72 14.62 15.60
C VAL A 213 11.92 15.57 15.43
N ARG A 214 12.72 15.69 16.51
CA ARG A 214 13.97 16.46 16.54
C ARG A 214 15.04 15.76 15.72
#